data_969cf1068d3b451e51c8927a14d4b9a9
#
_entry.id   969cf1068d3b451e51c8927a14d4b9a9
#
_cell.length_a   1.000
_cell.length_b   1.000
_cell.length_c   1.000
_cell.angle_alpha   90.00
_cell.angle_beta   90.00
_cell.angle_gamma   90.00
#
_symmetry.space_group_name_H-M   'P 1'
#
loop_
_entity.id
_entity.type
_entity.pdbx_description
1 polymer ?
#
loop_
_entity_poly.entity_id
_entity_poly.type
_entity_poly.pdbx_seq_one_letter_code
_entity_poly.pdbx_strand_id
1 'polypeptide(L)'
;NYYHTNPDYRRINMMTYKWDNTNYQLEPARNMKWEVRADVSYKGNRLSITYFRERMNNAFDDITYYRSLAYKLYDPASIDGSALTAPPELSQLTYTNEYNLDVYSTQGNVMKVCKEGVEFQFASKRIESLKTRVTMYGAWIKTIYNSDSPQYKASSILLDNKQLKYVGLYNGDNGTESQAFNTNFMFDTYIQRLGLTFSTS
;
A
#
# COMPACT_ATOMS: atom_id res chain seq x y z
N ASN A 1 12.74 16.98 -25.96
CA ASN A 1 12.78 17.24 -27.41
C ASN A 1 13.02 15.92 -28.13
N TYR A 2 11.95 15.27 -28.56
CA TYR A 2 12.05 14.12 -29.47
C TYR A 2 12.02 14.65 -30.91
N TYR A 3 13.16 14.99 -31.45
CA TYR A 3 13.32 15.15 -32.89
C TYR A 3 13.42 13.76 -33.50
N HIS A 4 12.34 13.25 -34.03
CA HIS A 4 12.40 12.07 -34.85
C HIS A 4 12.95 12.45 -36.23
N THR A 5 13.84 11.61 -36.78
CA THR A 5 14.42 11.85 -38.10
C THR A 5 13.38 11.81 -39.21
N ASN A 6 12.26 11.08 -39.01
CA ASN A 6 11.13 11.10 -39.94
C ASN A 6 10.20 12.28 -39.59
N PRO A 7 9.93 13.22 -40.53
CA PRO A 7 9.05 14.35 -40.35
C PRO A 7 7.65 13.95 -39.87
N ASP A 8 7.10 12.82 -40.32
CA ASP A 8 5.75 12.34 -39.99
C ASP A 8 5.57 12.02 -38.50
N TYR A 9 6.67 11.76 -37.80
CA TYR A 9 6.68 11.49 -36.36
C TYR A 9 7.14 12.67 -35.50
N ARG A 10 7.38 13.85 -36.09
CA ARG A 10 7.68 15.06 -35.33
C ARG A 10 6.45 15.52 -34.59
N ARG A 11 6.45 15.37 -33.25
CA ARG A 11 5.33 15.77 -32.40
C ARG A 11 5.53 17.20 -31.94
N ILE A 12 4.70 18.12 -32.43
CA ILE A 12 4.59 19.49 -31.92
C ILE A 12 3.72 19.60 -30.67
N ASN A 13 2.93 18.56 -30.38
CA ASN A 13 1.99 18.51 -29.27
C ASN A 13 2.64 17.93 -28.03
N MET A 14 3.74 18.54 -27.58
CA MET A 14 4.40 18.17 -26.33
C MET A 14 4.27 19.30 -25.33
N MET A 15 3.70 18.98 -24.17
CA MET A 15 3.66 19.87 -23.01
C MET A 15 4.27 19.17 -21.82
N THR A 16 5.04 19.94 -21.03
CA THR A 16 5.57 19.46 -19.77
C THR A 16 4.84 20.16 -18.64
N TYR A 17 4.24 19.37 -17.78
CA TYR A 17 3.61 19.84 -16.55
C TYR A 17 4.48 19.44 -15.37
N LYS A 18 4.71 20.39 -14.48
CA LYS A 18 5.41 20.13 -13.22
C LYS A 18 4.49 20.55 -12.08
N TRP A 19 4.19 19.60 -11.21
CA TRP A 19 3.30 19.81 -10.08
C TRP A 19 3.99 19.39 -8.78
N ASP A 20 3.74 20.17 -7.74
CA ASP A 20 4.03 19.75 -6.37
C ASP A 20 2.76 19.12 -5.79
N ASN A 21 2.82 17.82 -5.54
CA ASN A 21 1.72 17.05 -4.94
C ASN A 21 1.95 16.80 -3.44
N THR A 22 2.90 17.50 -2.83
CA THR A 22 3.19 17.35 -1.40
C THR A 22 2.03 17.86 -0.56
N ASN A 23 1.59 17.05 0.37
CA ASN A 23 0.62 17.47 1.38
C ASN A 23 1.35 18.05 2.59
N TYR A 24 1.35 19.38 2.70
CA TYR A 24 1.96 20.11 3.82
C TYR A 24 1.10 20.12 5.09
N GLN A 25 -0.10 19.52 5.06
CA GLN A 25 -1.03 19.45 6.19
C GLN A 25 -1.00 18.08 6.88
N LEU A 26 0.00 17.27 6.60
CA LEU A 26 0.15 15.98 7.26
C LEU A 26 0.40 16.16 8.76
N GLU A 27 -0.37 15.45 9.56
CA GLU A 27 -0.19 15.35 11.00
C GLU A 27 0.55 14.07 11.37
N PRO A 28 1.32 14.05 12.47
CA PRO A 28 1.93 12.82 12.96
C PRO A 28 0.88 11.76 13.26
N ALA A 29 1.10 10.55 12.76
CA ALA A 29 0.26 9.41 13.10
C ALA A 29 0.40 9.10 14.60
N ARG A 30 -0.74 8.84 15.26
CA ARG A 30 -0.79 8.51 16.68
C ARG A 30 -1.21 7.08 16.88
N ASN A 31 -0.36 6.33 17.54
CA ASN A 31 -0.60 4.95 17.88
C ASN A 31 -0.76 4.79 19.41
N MET A 32 -1.81 4.08 19.82
CA MET A 32 -2.04 3.71 21.21
C MET A 32 -2.12 2.19 21.30
N LYS A 33 -1.25 1.61 22.13
CA LYS A 33 -1.22 0.17 22.41
C LYS A 33 -1.42 -0.04 23.92
N TRP A 34 -2.22 -1.05 24.25
CA TRP A 34 -2.28 -1.60 25.59
C TRP A 34 -2.23 -3.14 25.52
N GLU A 35 -1.74 -3.73 26.56
CA GLU A 35 -1.63 -5.18 26.68
C GLU A 35 -1.84 -5.63 28.13
N VAL A 36 -2.39 -6.82 28.26
CA VAL A 36 -2.56 -7.50 29.54
C VAL A 36 -1.93 -8.88 29.43
N ARG A 37 -1.06 -9.20 30.36
CA ARG A 37 -0.35 -10.47 30.41
C ARG A 37 -0.67 -11.23 31.70
N ALA A 38 -0.86 -12.53 31.56
CA ALA A 38 -0.98 -13.46 32.68
C ALA A 38 0.09 -14.54 32.54
N ASP A 39 0.83 -14.77 33.62
CA ASP A 39 1.85 -15.82 33.72
C ASP A 39 1.45 -16.81 34.82
N VAL A 40 1.36 -18.08 34.44
CA VAL A 40 0.99 -19.17 35.36
C VAL A 40 2.12 -20.19 35.40
N SER A 41 2.53 -20.56 36.58
CA SER A 41 3.51 -21.64 36.80
C SER A 41 2.91 -22.71 37.68
N TYR A 42 2.87 -23.95 37.20
CA TYR A 42 2.32 -25.08 37.92
C TYR A 42 3.14 -26.35 37.71
N LYS A 43 3.59 -26.95 38.79
CA LYS A 43 4.39 -28.21 38.77
C LYS A 43 5.56 -28.20 37.78
N GLY A 44 6.20 -27.06 37.59
CA GLY A 44 7.34 -26.90 36.69
C GLY A 44 6.97 -26.61 35.24
N ASN A 45 5.69 -26.54 34.89
CA ASN A 45 5.20 -26.01 33.62
C ASN A 45 4.96 -24.51 33.75
N ARG A 46 5.16 -23.77 32.65
CA ARG A 46 4.91 -22.33 32.57
C ARG A 46 4.02 -22.04 31.38
N LEU A 47 3.02 -21.20 31.60
CA LEU A 47 2.14 -20.69 30.56
C LEU A 47 2.09 -19.17 30.70
N SER A 48 2.38 -18.49 29.61
CA SER A 48 2.21 -17.03 29.47
C SER A 48 1.16 -16.78 28.40
N ILE A 49 0.20 -15.93 28.67
CA ILE A 49 -0.81 -15.47 27.72
C ILE A 49 -0.81 -13.95 27.77
N THR A 50 -0.74 -13.31 26.61
CA THR A 50 -0.81 -11.86 26.46
C THR A 50 -1.93 -11.53 25.50
N TYR A 51 -2.88 -10.72 25.91
CA TYR A 51 -3.82 -10.06 25.02
C TYR A 51 -3.37 -8.63 24.79
N PHE A 52 -3.39 -8.18 23.54
CA PHE A 52 -3.04 -6.81 23.18
C PHE A 52 -4.07 -6.20 22.23
N ARG A 53 -4.17 -4.88 22.29
CA ARG A 53 -4.91 -4.09 21.32
C ARG A 53 -4.18 -2.81 21.00
N GLU A 54 -4.08 -2.52 19.72
CA GLU A 54 -3.36 -1.37 19.17
C GLU A 54 -4.31 -0.61 18.23
N ARG A 55 -4.30 0.70 18.33
CA ARG A 55 -5.13 1.61 17.53
C ARG A 55 -4.31 2.76 16.99
N MET A 56 -4.40 2.96 15.68
CA MET A 56 -3.88 4.12 14.99
C MET A 56 -5.03 4.81 14.26
N ASN A 57 -5.34 6.05 14.60
CA ASN A 57 -6.54 6.73 14.10
C ASN A 57 -6.27 7.66 12.92
N ASN A 58 -5.04 8.06 12.68
CA ASN A 58 -4.65 9.01 11.64
C ASN A 58 -3.39 8.52 10.91
N ALA A 59 -3.38 7.22 10.57
CA ALA A 59 -2.33 6.64 9.76
C ALA A 59 -2.34 7.23 8.34
N PHE A 60 -1.21 7.17 7.70
CA PHE A 60 -1.03 7.66 6.34
C PHE A 60 -1.58 6.67 5.33
N ASP A 61 -2.24 7.19 4.31
CA ASP A 61 -2.66 6.44 3.13
C ASP A 61 -2.59 7.32 1.91
N ASP A 62 -2.46 6.72 0.73
CA ASP A 62 -2.44 7.42 -0.53
C ASP A 62 -3.86 7.78 -0.96
N ILE A 63 -4.07 9.07 -1.23
CA ILE A 63 -5.30 9.59 -1.80
C ILE A 63 -5.06 9.86 -3.28
N THR A 64 -5.80 9.17 -4.13
CA THR A 64 -5.72 9.37 -5.58
C THR A 64 -6.71 10.43 -6.00
N TYR A 65 -6.23 11.41 -6.75
CA TYR A 65 -7.01 12.48 -7.34
C TYR A 65 -6.86 12.52 -8.86
N TYR A 66 -7.83 13.17 -9.49
CA TYR A 66 -7.78 13.48 -10.91
C TYR A 66 -7.87 14.99 -11.11
N ARG A 67 -7.13 15.49 -12.10
CA ARG A 67 -7.22 16.87 -12.54
C ARG A 67 -7.36 16.95 -14.05
N SER A 68 -8.05 17.97 -14.52
CA SER A 68 -8.14 18.26 -15.94
C SER A 68 -6.94 19.07 -16.39
N LEU A 69 -6.25 18.60 -17.41
CA LEU A 69 -5.18 19.30 -18.10
C LEU A 69 -5.70 19.77 -19.45
N ALA A 70 -5.93 21.08 -19.56
CA ALA A 70 -6.30 21.69 -20.82
C ALA A 70 -5.04 21.94 -21.68
N TYR A 71 -5.11 21.61 -22.95
CA TYR A 71 -4.04 21.85 -23.90
C TYR A 71 -4.58 22.16 -25.29
N LYS A 72 -3.73 22.77 -26.12
CA LYS A 72 -4.01 23.00 -27.52
C LYS A 72 -3.49 21.83 -28.33
N LEU A 73 -4.38 21.13 -29.02
CA LEU A 73 -4.01 20.09 -29.97
C LEU A 73 -3.85 20.75 -31.34
N TYR A 74 -2.61 20.96 -31.77
CA TYR A 74 -2.30 21.52 -33.06
C TYR A 74 -2.48 20.50 -34.17
N ASP A 75 -3.04 20.94 -35.30
CA ASP A 75 -3.25 20.08 -36.46
C ASP A 75 -1.92 19.91 -37.23
N PRO A 76 -1.36 18.68 -37.32
CA PRO A 76 -0.15 18.43 -38.07
C PRO A 76 -0.30 18.74 -39.58
N ALA A 77 -1.51 18.63 -40.14
CA ALA A 77 -1.78 18.93 -41.55
C ALA A 77 -1.63 20.41 -41.88
N SER A 78 -1.64 21.30 -40.87
CA SER A 78 -1.40 22.71 -41.05
C SER A 78 0.08 23.06 -41.24
N ILE A 79 0.99 22.06 -41.22
CA ILE A 79 2.45 22.26 -41.29
C ILE A 79 2.99 21.68 -42.58
N ASP A 80 3.64 22.49 -43.38
CA ASP A 80 4.48 22.01 -44.48
C ASP A 80 5.80 21.44 -43.92
N GLY A 81 5.84 20.15 -43.66
CA GLY A 81 7.00 19.49 -43.09
C GLY A 81 8.23 19.49 -43.98
N SER A 82 8.06 19.70 -45.29
CA SER A 82 9.15 19.65 -46.27
C SER A 82 10.06 20.91 -46.22
N ALA A 83 9.52 22.02 -45.74
CA ALA A 83 10.20 23.31 -45.67
C ALA A 83 10.72 23.67 -44.26
N LEU A 84 10.53 22.83 -43.25
CA LEU A 84 10.90 23.13 -41.88
C LEU A 84 12.42 23.03 -41.65
N THR A 85 13.06 24.16 -41.47
CA THR A 85 14.45 24.25 -40.98
C THR A 85 14.52 24.54 -39.48
N ALA A 86 13.42 24.93 -38.88
CA ALA A 86 13.26 25.24 -37.45
C ALA A 86 11.87 24.78 -36.95
N PRO A 87 11.62 24.71 -35.63
CA PRO A 87 10.29 24.48 -35.10
C PRO A 87 9.28 25.51 -35.63
N PRO A 88 8.06 25.10 -36.02
CA PRO A 88 7.08 26.05 -36.58
C PRO A 88 6.62 27.05 -35.53
N GLU A 89 6.29 28.24 -35.96
CA GLU A 89 5.67 29.29 -35.15
C GLU A 89 4.25 28.84 -34.77
N LEU A 90 4.02 28.54 -33.49
CA LEU A 90 2.73 28.04 -33.00
C LEU A 90 1.54 28.99 -33.24
N SER A 91 1.81 30.27 -33.38
CA SER A 91 0.80 31.29 -33.67
C SER A 91 0.18 31.17 -35.06
N GLN A 92 0.85 30.45 -35.97
CA GLN A 92 0.42 30.27 -37.37
C GLN A 92 -0.33 28.97 -37.58
N LEU A 93 -0.40 28.11 -36.54
CA LEU A 93 -1.00 26.80 -36.65
C LEU A 93 -2.44 26.78 -36.17
N THR A 94 -3.27 26.02 -36.87
CA THR A 94 -4.62 25.70 -36.41
C THR A 94 -4.56 24.74 -35.22
N TYR A 95 -5.47 24.91 -34.27
CA TYR A 95 -5.55 24.04 -33.10
C TYR A 95 -6.98 23.83 -32.63
N THR A 96 -7.24 22.75 -31.93
CA THR A 96 -8.43 22.52 -31.13
C THR A 96 -8.06 22.56 -29.63
N ASN A 97 -8.97 23.08 -28.81
CA ASN A 97 -8.80 23.00 -27.38
C ASN A 97 -9.24 21.61 -26.90
N GLU A 98 -8.33 20.91 -26.29
CA GLU A 98 -8.54 19.56 -25.74
C GLU A 98 -8.20 19.54 -24.27
N TYR A 99 -8.64 18.49 -23.58
CA TYR A 99 -8.25 18.25 -22.20
C TYR A 99 -8.04 16.76 -21.95
N ASN A 100 -7.14 16.44 -21.06
CA ASN A 100 -6.92 15.09 -20.55
C ASN A 100 -7.12 15.06 -19.04
N LEU A 101 -7.49 13.89 -18.54
CA LEU A 101 -7.45 13.61 -17.11
C LEU A 101 -6.07 13.10 -16.74
N ASP A 102 -5.42 13.80 -15.84
CA ASP A 102 -4.18 13.39 -15.19
C ASP A 102 -4.50 12.82 -13.81
N VAL A 103 -3.84 11.74 -13.45
CA VAL A 103 -3.98 11.10 -12.16
C VAL A 103 -2.74 11.38 -11.31
N TYR A 104 -2.96 11.72 -10.05
CA TYR A 104 -1.87 11.90 -9.11
C TYR A 104 -2.28 11.40 -7.72
N SER A 105 -1.29 11.03 -6.92
CA SER A 105 -1.50 10.64 -5.53
C SER A 105 -0.78 11.61 -4.60
N THR A 106 -1.36 11.77 -3.44
CA THR A 106 -0.75 12.48 -2.31
C THR A 106 -1.09 11.73 -1.04
N GLN A 107 -0.24 11.81 -0.04
CA GLN A 107 -0.50 11.19 1.25
C GLN A 107 -1.45 12.03 2.10
N GLY A 108 -2.30 11.36 2.87
CA GLY A 108 -3.21 11.97 3.83
C GLY A 108 -3.34 11.13 5.10
N ASN A 109 -3.79 11.75 6.18
CA ASN A 109 -4.10 11.09 7.45
C ASN A 109 -5.51 10.49 7.43
N VAL A 110 -5.77 9.58 6.51
CA VAL A 110 -7.12 9.05 6.20
C VAL A 110 -7.31 7.59 6.60
N MET A 111 -6.25 6.95 7.10
CA MET A 111 -6.31 5.54 7.47
C MET A 111 -6.49 5.37 8.99
N LYS A 112 -7.32 4.40 9.35
CA LYS A 112 -7.49 3.89 10.71
C LYS A 112 -7.07 2.43 10.74
N VAL A 113 -6.22 2.08 11.69
CA VAL A 113 -5.76 0.70 11.87
C VAL A 113 -6.12 0.25 13.28
N CYS A 114 -6.77 -0.91 13.38
CA CYS A 114 -6.99 -1.59 14.64
C CYS A 114 -6.37 -2.97 14.56
N LYS A 115 -5.45 -3.27 15.46
CA LYS A 115 -4.80 -4.56 15.58
C LYS A 115 -5.05 -5.11 16.96
N GLU A 116 -5.52 -6.34 17.05
CA GLU A 116 -5.72 -7.04 18.32
C GLU A 116 -5.27 -8.48 18.20
N GLY A 117 -4.89 -9.07 19.30
CA GLY A 117 -4.44 -10.44 19.27
C GLY A 117 -4.17 -11.04 20.63
N VAL A 118 -3.97 -12.35 20.58
CA VAL A 118 -3.56 -13.16 21.73
C VAL A 118 -2.26 -13.85 21.39
N GLU A 119 -1.25 -13.61 22.20
CA GLU A 119 0.02 -14.32 22.15
C GLU A 119 0.10 -15.31 23.29
N PHE A 120 0.66 -16.46 23.04
CA PHE A 120 0.86 -17.47 24.10
C PHE A 120 2.25 -18.11 24.00
N GLN A 121 2.77 -18.47 25.16
CA GLN A 121 3.97 -19.26 25.29
C GLN A 121 3.77 -20.30 26.37
N PHE A 122 4.03 -21.53 26.04
CA PHE A 122 4.01 -22.65 26.96
C PHE A 122 5.38 -23.33 27.00
N ALA A 123 5.89 -23.57 28.19
CA ALA A 123 7.10 -24.36 28.39
C ALA A 123 6.82 -25.48 29.38
N SER A 124 6.96 -26.73 28.95
CA SER A 124 6.74 -27.88 29.81
C SER A 124 7.86 -28.06 30.83
N LYS A 125 7.53 -28.67 31.96
CA LYS A 125 8.54 -29.39 32.73
C LYS A 125 9.19 -30.44 31.82
N ARG A 126 10.44 -30.81 32.12
CA ARG A 126 11.07 -31.92 31.45
C ARG A 126 10.26 -33.22 31.65
N ILE A 127 9.89 -33.87 30.56
CA ILE A 127 9.23 -35.16 30.55
C ILE A 127 10.29 -36.20 30.76
N GLU A 128 10.35 -36.74 31.97
CA GLU A 128 11.49 -37.62 32.40
C GLU A 128 11.61 -38.90 31.58
N SER A 129 10.49 -39.48 31.13
CA SER A 129 10.47 -40.69 30.27
C SER A 129 11.12 -40.45 28.91
N LEU A 130 10.98 -39.23 28.35
CA LEU A 130 11.50 -38.86 27.05
C LEU A 130 12.77 -38.02 27.15
N LYS A 131 13.15 -37.58 28.36
CA LYS A 131 14.24 -36.63 28.61
C LYS A 131 14.08 -35.33 27.78
N THR A 132 12.84 -34.99 27.43
CA THR A 132 12.52 -33.90 26.52
C THR A 132 11.75 -32.79 27.22
N ARG A 133 12.06 -31.55 26.89
CA ARG A 133 11.26 -30.37 27.19
C ARG A 133 10.55 -29.93 25.92
N VAL A 134 9.28 -29.55 26.04
CA VAL A 134 8.48 -29.00 24.95
C VAL A 134 8.26 -27.54 25.22
N THR A 135 8.58 -26.71 24.25
CA THR A 135 8.21 -25.28 24.24
C THR A 135 7.30 -25.03 23.05
N MET A 136 6.19 -24.37 23.29
CA MET A 136 5.23 -23.98 22.25
C MET A 136 4.98 -22.49 22.41
N TYR A 137 5.00 -21.77 21.30
CA TYR A 137 4.64 -20.36 21.27
C TYR A 137 3.87 -20.05 19.99
N GLY A 138 2.97 -19.11 20.08
CA GLY A 138 2.17 -18.72 18.93
C GLY A 138 1.37 -17.46 19.20
N ALA A 139 0.71 -17.01 18.15
CA ALA A 139 -0.14 -15.84 18.18
C ALA A 139 -1.33 -15.99 17.25
N TRP A 140 -2.46 -15.49 17.67
CA TRP A 140 -3.58 -15.14 16.82
C TRP A 140 -3.66 -13.62 16.75
N ILE A 141 -3.70 -13.08 15.53
CA ILE A 141 -3.70 -11.64 15.28
C ILE A 141 -4.81 -11.33 14.29
N LYS A 142 -5.62 -10.34 14.64
CA LYS A 142 -6.63 -9.72 13.78
C LYS A 142 -6.23 -8.28 13.51
N THR A 143 -6.22 -7.88 12.25
CA THR A 143 -5.94 -6.50 11.83
C THR A 143 -7.08 -6.00 10.95
N ILE A 144 -7.59 -4.83 11.26
CA ILE A 144 -8.63 -4.13 10.51
C ILE A 144 -8.03 -2.81 10.04
N TYR A 145 -8.08 -2.59 8.73
CA TYR A 145 -7.71 -1.35 8.07
C TYR A 145 -8.98 -0.69 7.54
N ASN A 146 -9.22 0.56 7.87
CA ASN A 146 -10.29 1.36 7.31
C ASN A 146 -9.71 2.65 6.76
N SER A 147 -10.06 3.00 5.52
CA SER A 147 -9.66 4.25 4.92
C SER A 147 -10.88 5.15 4.71
N ASP A 148 -10.79 6.38 5.20
CA ASP A 148 -11.79 7.44 4.94
C ASP A 148 -11.48 8.17 3.63
N SER A 149 -10.53 7.66 2.83
CA SER A 149 -10.13 8.26 1.56
C SER A 149 -11.24 8.18 0.52
N PRO A 150 -11.57 9.29 -0.18
CA PRO A 150 -12.49 9.23 -1.30
C PRO A 150 -11.90 8.37 -2.43
N GLN A 151 -12.72 7.49 -2.99
CA GLN A 151 -12.32 6.63 -4.09
C GLN A 151 -12.75 7.23 -5.42
N TYR A 152 -11.81 7.79 -6.16
CA TYR A 152 -12.05 8.28 -7.51
C TYR A 152 -11.63 7.22 -8.53
N LYS A 153 -12.50 6.96 -9.50
CA LYS A 153 -12.20 6.07 -10.63
C LYS A 153 -12.56 6.73 -11.94
N ALA A 154 -11.60 6.81 -12.85
CA ALA A 154 -11.88 7.23 -14.21
C ALA A 154 -12.70 6.15 -14.94
N SER A 155 -13.57 6.59 -15.86
CA SER A 155 -14.30 5.67 -16.70
C SER A 155 -13.37 4.86 -17.60
N SER A 156 -13.57 3.55 -17.65
CA SER A 156 -12.91 2.67 -18.61
C SER A 156 -13.71 2.51 -19.92
N ILE A 157 -14.88 3.15 -20.02
CA ILE A 157 -15.78 3.04 -21.17
C ILE A 157 -15.21 3.87 -22.33
N LEU A 158 -15.15 3.24 -23.50
CA LEU A 158 -14.84 3.88 -24.76
C LEU A 158 -16.14 4.18 -25.51
N LEU A 159 -16.34 5.42 -25.91
CA LEU A 159 -17.39 5.83 -26.83
C LEU A 159 -16.70 6.36 -28.10
N ASP A 160 -17.02 5.77 -29.25
CA ASP A 160 -16.39 6.10 -30.54
C ASP A 160 -14.85 6.06 -30.49
N ASN A 161 -14.28 5.02 -29.87
CA ASN A 161 -12.86 4.85 -29.61
C ASN A 161 -12.20 5.97 -28.78
N LYS A 162 -12.99 6.81 -28.13
CA LYS A 162 -12.51 7.84 -27.19
C LYS A 162 -12.89 7.48 -25.78
N GLN A 163 -11.93 7.54 -24.89
CA GLN A 163 -12.18 7.33 -23.46
C GLN A 163 -13.05 8.47 -22.92
N LEU A 164 -14.10 8.09 -22.20
CA LEU A 164 -14.94 9.08 -21.51
C LEU A 164 -14.13 9.77 -20.41
N LYS A 165 -14.17 11.09 -20.42
CA LYS A 165 -13.40 11.94 -19.50
C LYS A 165 -14.21 12.26 -18.23
N TYR A 166 -14.82 11.22 -17.64
CA TYR A 166 -15.55 11.31 -16.37
C TYR A 166 -14.85 10.56 -15.27
N VAL A 167 -14.93 11.09 -14.06
CA VAL A 167 -14.41 10.47 -12.85
C VAL A 167 -15.57 10.22 -11.91
N GLY A 168 -15.82 8.97 -11.60
CA GLY A 168 -16.81 8.57 -10.59
C GLY A 168 -16.21 8.71 -9.20
N LEU A 169 -17.00 9.25 -8.27
CA LEU A 169 -16.68 9.22 -6.84
C LEU A 169 -17.46 8.07 -6.20
N TYR A 170 -16.75 7.16 -5.59
CA TYR A 170 -17.31 6.04 -4.86
C TYR A 170 -17.12 6.26 -3.36
N ASN A 171 -18.23 6.29 -2.64
CA ASN A 171 -18.26 6.27 -1.19
C ASN A 171 -18.52 4.82 -0.78
N GLY A 172 -17.47 4.05 -0.61
CA GLY A 172 -17.55 2.65 -0.21
C GLY A 172 -16.80 2.41 1.09
N ASP A 173 -17.11 1.29 1.74
CA ASP A 173 -16.28 0.77 2.81
C ASP A 173 -14.98 0.26 2.19
N ASN A 174 -13.90 0.97 2.44
CA ASN A 174 -12.55 0.59 2.00
C ASN A 174 -11.84 -0.24 3.07
N GLY A 175 -12.60 -0.84 3.96
CA GLY A 175 -12.10 -1.68 5.04
C GLY A 175 -11.53 -3.00 4.52
N THR A 176 -10.42 -3.40 5.10
CA THR A 176 -9.84 -4.73 4.91
C THR A 176 -9.62 -5.36 6.27
N GLU A 177 -10.14 -6.56 6.45
CA GLU A 177 -9.90 -7.37 7.65
C GLU A 177 -8.96 -8.54 7.29
N SER A 178 -7.93 -8.72 8.09
CA SER A 178 -6.99 -9.83 7.98
C SER A 178 -6.86 -10.53 9.32
N GLN A 179 -6.86 -11.85 9.29
CA GLN A 179 -6.62 -12.67 10.48
C GLN A 179 -5.50 -13.67 10.18
N ALA A 180 -4.62 -13.87 11.14
CA ALA A 180 -3.54 -14.83 11.05
C ALA A 180 -3.39 -15.57 12.37
N PHE A 181 -3.16 -16.87 12.29
CA PHE A 181 -2.75 -17.70 13.40
C PHE A 181 -1.44 -18.40 13.04
N ASN A 182 -0.46 -18.31 13.93
CA ASN A 182 0.78 -19.06 13.80
C ASN A 182 1.11 -19.75 15.12
N THR A 183 1.82 -20.85 15.02
CA THR A 183 2.35 -21.56 16.19
C THR A 183 3.61 -22.30 15.82
N ASN A 184 4.54 -22.35 16.77
CA ASN A 184 5.80 -23.02 16.63
C ASN A 184 6.03 -23.93 17.84
N PHE A 185 6.66 -25.05 17.59
CA PHE A 185 7.02 -26.03 18.61
C PHE A 185 8.53 -26.21 18.62
N MET A 186 9.10 -26.31 19.80
CA MET A 186 10.50 -26.66 20.00
C MET A 186 10.62 -27.80 20.99
N PHE A 187 11.42 -28.78 20.65
CA PHE A 187 11.68 -29.96 21.46
C PHE A 187 13.17 -30.01 21.80
N ASP A 188 13.50 -29.97 23.08
CA ASP A 188 14.86 -30.12 23.59
C ASP A 188 15.01 -31.46 24.27
N THR A 189 15.68 -32.39 23.61
CA THR A 189 15.91 -33.76 24.12
C THR A 189 17.35 -33.93 24.59
N TYR A 190 17.51 -34.30 25.83
CA TYR A 190 18.82 -34.58 26.40
C TYR A 190 19.19 -36.04 26.24
N ILE A 191 20.27 -36.34 25.53
CA ILE A 191 20.80 -37.67 25.31
C ILE A 191 21.86 -37.93 26.39
N GLN A 192 21.44 -38.52 27.48
CA GLN A 192 22.26 -38.69 28.69
C GLN A 192 23.59 -39.46 28.45
N ARG A 193 23.56 -40.45 27.57
CA ARG A 193 24.75 -41.27 27.25
C ARG A 193 25.86 -40.50 26.55
N LEU A 194 25.48 -39.45 25.82
CA LEU A 194 26.40 -38.62 25.02
C LEU A 194 26.68 -37.26 25.66
N GLY A 195 25.97 -36.89 26.71
CA GLY A 195 26.04 -35.57 27.31
C GLY A 195 25.57 -34.44 26.39
N LEU A 196 24.74 -34.75 25.36
CA LEU A 196 24.31 -33.83 24.34
C LEU A 196 22.84 -33.47 24.51
N THR A 197 22.51 -32.22 24.11
CA THR A 197 21.11 -31.80 23.92
C THR A 197 20.86 -31.66 22.43
N PHE A 198 19.81 -32.33 21.95
CA PHE A 198 19.32 -32.22 20.59
C PHE A 198 18.04 -31.35 20.60
N SER A 199 18.08 -30.23 19.84
CA SER A 199 16.97 -29.30 19.71
C SER A 199 16.42 -29.35 18.27
N THR A 200 15.08 -29.42 18.16
CA THR A 200 14.38 -29.34 16.87
C THR A 200 13.17 -28.42 16.99
N SER A 201 12.87 -27.71 15.92
CA SER A 201 11.74 -26.80 15.79
C SER A 201 11.01 -27.04 14.48
#